data_069a9db43c74cc3ec0ca3214d3d80889
#
_entry.id   069a9db43c74cc3ec0ca3214d3d80889
#
_cell.length_a   1.000
_cell.length_b   1.000
_cell.length_c   1.000
_cell.angle_alpha   90.00
_cell.angle_beta   90.00
_cell.angle_gamma   90.00
#
_symmetry.space_group_name_H-M   'P 1'
#
loop_
_entity.id
_entity.type
_entity.pdbx_description
1 polymer ?
#
loop_
_entity_poly.entity_id
_entity_poly.type
_entity_poly.pdbx_seq_one_letter_code
_entity_poly.pdbx_strand_id
1 'polypeptide(L)'
;MTEERIRDAKAFLDGGRWEFAYYVAGYAVECGLKSCVLARMVRTGWVFQEKWKADKCLTHDFTELIELADLRGELAANKQASAPPGRDFVKYWDTVQKWKVSSRYESKSEADARDLYEAITNDPNGVLLWIRNFW
;
A
#
# COMPACT_ATOMS: atom_id res chain seq x y z
N MET A 1 -0.03 4.65 -12.90
CA MET A 1 -1.33 4.32 -12.25
C MET A 1 -1.32 4.64 -10.76
N THR A 2 -0.34 4.20 -10.00
CA THR A 2 -0.26 4.51 -8.55
C THR A 2 -0.25 6.00 -8.26
N GLU A 3 0.56 6.77 -8.97
CA GLU A 3 0.66 8.22 -8.80
C GLU A 3 -0.66 8.93 -9.13
N GLU A 4 -1.38 8.44 -10.13
CA GLU A 4 -2.70 8.97 -10.48
C GLU A 4 -3.69 8.75 -9.34
N ARG A 5 -3.67 7.55 -8.73
CA ARG A 5 -4.54 7.25 -7.59
C ARG A 5 -4.23 8.13 -6.38
N ILE A 6 -2.97 8.47 -6.17
CA ILE A 6 -2.58 9.41 -5.10
C ILE A 6 -3.13 10.81 -5.38
N ARG A 7 -3.05 11.28 -6.63
CA ARG A 7 -3.64 12.57 -7.02
C ARG A 7 -5.16 12.57 -6.85
N ASP A 8 -5.82 11.47 -7.25
CA ASP A 8 -7.27 11.32 -7.08
C ASP A 8 -7.64 11.37 -5.58
N ALA A 9 -6.92 10.64 -4.74
CA ALA A 9 -7.14 10.65 -3.30
C ALA A 9 -7.02 12.07 -2.71
N LYS A 10 -5.99 12.80 -3.13
CA LYS A 10 -5.81 14.19 -2.69
C LYS A 10 -6.97 15.07 -3.12
N ALA A 11 -7.44 14.93 -4.35
CA ALA A 11 -8.59 15.69 -4.84
C ALA A 11 -9.86 15.39 -4.04
N PHE A 12 -10.10 14.13 -3.70
CA PHE A 12 -11.23 13.76 -2.85
C PHE A 12 -11.09 14.31 -1.42
N LEU A 13 -9.88 14.31 -0.84
CA LEU A 13 -9.63 14.93 0.47
C LEU A 13 -9.95 16.42 0.44
N ASP A 14 -9.45 17.13 -0.56
CA ASP A 14 -9.64 18.56 -0.70
C ASP A 14 -11.11 18.91 -0.96
N GLY A 15 -11.86 17.99 -1.56
CA GLY A 15 -13.30 18.13 -1.81
C GLY A 15 -14.20 17.64 -0.68
N GLY A 16 -13.65 17.19 0.44
CA GLY A 16 -14.44 16.69 1.58
C GLY A 16 -15.11 15.34 1.35
N ARG A 17 -14.61 14.55 0.41
CA ARG A 17 -15.15 13.21 0.06
C ARG A 17 -14.33 12.13 0.77
N TRP A 18 -14.53 12.00 2.07
CA TRP A 18 -13.68 11.19 2.95
C TRP A 18 -13.68 9.70 2.62
N GLU A 19 -14.84 9.12 2.35
CA GLU A 19 -14.93 7.69 2.02
C GLU A 19 -14.21 7.37 0.71
N PHE A 20 -14.37 8.20 -0.31
CA PHE A 20 -13.69 8.02 -1.59
C PHE A 20 -12.20 8.24 -1.47
N ALA A 21 -11.78 9.27 -0.72
CA ALA A 21 -10.37 9.53 -0.46
C ALA A 21 -9.70 8.34 0.22
N TYR A 22 -10.34 7.80 1.25
CA TYR A 22 -9.85 6.63 1.97
C TYR A 22 -9.70 5.42 1.05
N TYR A 23 -10.75 5.10 0.30
CA TYR A 23 -10.73 3.95 -0.60
C TYR A 23 -9.66 4.08 -1.69
N VAL A 24 -9.58 5.22 -2.36
CA VAL A 24 -8.65 5.43 -3.47
C VAL A 24 -7.20 5.47 -2.99
N ALA A 25 -6.94 6.04 -1.81
CA ALA A 25 -5.59 6.05 -1.23
C ALA A 25 -5.07 4.63 -0.98
N GLY A 26 -5.88 3.76 -0.38
CA GLY A 26 -5.50 2.36 -0.18
C GLY A 26 -5.37 1.59 -1.48
N TYR A 27 -6.21 1.88 -2.46
CA TYR A 27 -6.09 1.30 -3.80
C TYR A 27 -4.77 1.67 -4.48
N ALA A 28 -4.26 2.87 -4.23
CA ALA A 28 -2.92 3.26 -4.71
C ALA A 28 -1.82 2.35 -4.15
N VAL A 29 -1.91 1.99 -2.87
CA VAL A 29 -0.96 1.03 -2.26
C VAL A 29 -1.07 -0.34 -2.93
N GLU A 30 -2.28 -0.82 -3.17
CA GLU A 30 -2.50 -2.08 -3.89
C GLU A 30 -1.84 -2.06 -5.27
N CYS A 31 -2.04 -0.99 -6.03
CA CYS A 31 -1.41 -0.82 -7.34
C CYS A 31 0.12 -0.84 -7.24
N GLY A 32 0.68 -0.15 -6.24
CA GLY A 32 2.12 -0.13 -6.00
C GLY A 32 2.69 -1.51 -5.66
N LEU A 33 2.03 -2.24 -4.78
CA LEU A 33 2.44 -3.61 -4.43
C LEU A 33 2.33 -4.57 -5.61
N LYS A 34 1.29 -4.45 -6.43
CA LYS A 34 1.17 -5.25 -7.67
C LYS A 34 2.28 -4.92 -8.66
N SER A 35 2.71 -3.67 -8.73
CA SER A 35 3.89 -3.29 -9.53
C SER A 35 5.17 -3.97 -9.01
N CYS A 36 5.31 -4.12 -7.70
CA CYS A 36 6.42 -4.87 -7.11
C CYS A 36 6.39 -6.36 -7.49
N VAL A 37 5.21 -6.96 -7.51
CA VAL A 37 5.04 -8.35 -7.97
C VAL A 37 5.50 -8.51 -9.42
N LEU A 38 5.06 -7.60 -10.30
CA LEU A 38 5.47 -7.59 -11.71
C LEU A 38 6.96 -7.39 -11.86
N ALA A 39 7.56 -6.47 -11.11
CA ALA A 39 9.00 -6.23 -11.13
C ALA A 39 9.79 -7.48 -10.73
N ARG A 40 9.32 -8.21 -9.71
CA ARG A 40 9.91 -9.48 -9.32
C ARG A 40 9.84 -10.51 -10.45
N MET A 41 8.69 -10.64 -11.10
CA MET A 41 8.51 -11.56 -12.23
C MET A 41 9.50 -11.26 -13.36
N VAL A 42 9.65 -10.00 -13.72
CA VAL A 42 10.59 -9.57 -14.76
C VAL A 42 12.04 -9.87 -14.35
N ARG A 43 12.41 -9.52 -13.11
CA ARG A 43 13.79 -9.67 -12.63
C ARG A 43 14.24 -11.12 -12.50
N THR A 44 13.33 -12.00 -12.04
CA THR A 44 13.67 -13.38 -11.73
C THR A 44 13.27 -14.37 -12.81
N GLY A 45 12.51 -13.93 -13.82
CA GLY A 45 11.89 -14.83 -14.80
C GLY A 45 10.85 -15.74 -14.17
N TRP A 46 10.40 -15.42 -12.94
CA TRP A 46 9.44 -16.24 -12.22
C TRP A 46 8.06 -16.20 -12.90
N VAL A 47 7.51 -17.38 -13.12
CA VAL A 47 6.15 -17.55 -13.62
C VAL A 47 5.36 -18.42 -12.65
N PHE A 48 4.08 -18.15 -12.54
CA PHE A 48 3.21 -18.96 -11.71
C PHE A 48 2.98 -20.32 -12.39
N GLN A 49 3.60 -21.35 -11.86
CA GLN A 49 3.42 -22.71 -12.36
C GLN A 49 2.12 -23.33 -11.86
N GLU A 50 1.60 -22.84 -10.74
CA GLU A 50 0.40 -23.34 -10.11
C GLU A 50 -0.72 -22.29 -10.22
N LYS A 51 -1.89 -22.73 -10.69
CA LYS A 51 -3.05 -21.84 -10.89
C LYS A 51 -3.41 -21.04 -9.64
N TRP A 52 -3.35 -21.64 -8.46
CA TRP A 52 -3.70 -20.98 -7.22
C TRP A 52 -2.77 -19.79 -6.88
N LYS A 53 -1.51 -19.86 -7.30
CA LYS A 53 -0.57 -18.73 -7.16
C LYS A 53 -0.89 -17.62 -8.13
N ALA A 54 -1.27 -17.94 -9.35
CA ALA A 54 -1.73 -16.96 -10.32
C ALA A 54 -3.01 -16.25 -9.82
N ASP A 55 -3.94 -16.99 -9.24
CA ASP A 55 -5.18 -16.44 -8.70
C ASP A 55 -4.91 -15.48 -7.52
N LYS A 56 -3.85 -15.68 -6.75
CA LYS A 56 -3.44 -14.76 -5.69
C LYS A 56 -3.05 -13.38 -6.18
N CYS A 57 -2.68 -13.22 -7.44
CA CYS A 57 -2.42 -11.90 -8.02
C CYS A 57 -3.69 -11.04 -8.11
N LEU A 58 -4.87 -11.65 -8.02
CA LEU A 58 -6.15 -10.96 -7.99
C LEU A 58 -6.53 -10.47 -6.59
N THR A 59 -5.75 -10.82 -5.58
CA THR A 59 -6.00 -10.43 -4.19
C THR A 59 -5.93 -8.91 -4.01
N HIS A 60 -6.66 -8.42 -3.03
CA HIS A 60 -6.57 -7.05 -2.51
C HIS A 60 -5.90 -7.02 -1.13
N ASP A 61 -5.44 -8.16 -0.63
CA ASP A 61 -4.80 -8.28 0.69
C ASP A 61 -3.32 -7.90 0.60
N PHE A 62 -2.92 -6.89 1.37
CA PHE A 62 -1.55 -6.39 1.34
C PHE A 62 -0.53 -7.41 1.84
N THR A 63 -0.90 -8.23 2.82
CA THR A 63 -0.01 -9.28 3.33
C THR A 63 0.30 -10.30 2.24
N GLU A 64 -0.72 -10.72 1.48
CA GLU A 64 -0.52 -11.63 0.35
C GLU A 64 0.31 -10.99 -0.76
N LEU A 65 0.10 -9.71 -1.07
CA LEU A 65 0.89 -8.99 -2.07
C LEU A 65 2.35 -8.84 -1.66
N ILE A 66 2.62 -8.56 -0.39
CA ILE A 66 3.98 -8.53 0.16
C ILE A 66 4.67 -9.89 -0.02
N GLU A 67 3.96 -10.98 0.24
CA GLU A 67 4.48 -12.33 0.06
C GLU A 67 4.76 -12.63 -1.41
N LEU A 68 3.83 -12.31 -2.31
CA LEU A 68 3.99 -12.50 -3.76
C LEU A 68 5.16 -11.68 -4.32
N ALA A 69 5.39 -10.50 -3.81
CA ALA A 69 6.50 -9.64 -4.21
C ALA A 69 7.84 -10.04 -3.56
N ASP A 70 7.83 -11.01 -2.64
CA ASP A 70 9.00 -11.43 -1.85
C ASP A 70 9.59 -10.30 -1.01
N LEU A 71 8.72 -9.51 -0.39
CA LEU A 71 9.11 -8.34 0.39
C LEU A 71 8.99 -8.54 1.91
N ARG A 72 8.71 -9.75 2.40
CA ARG A 72 8.56 -10.01 3.84
C ARG A 72 9.80 -9.65 4.62
N GLY A 73 10.97 -10.06 4.13
CA GLY A 73 12.26 -9.74 4.75
C GLY A 73 12.56 -8.25 4.72
N GLU A 74 12.30 -7.61 3.59
CA GLU A 74 12.50 -6.16 3.42
C GLU A 74 11.59 -5.36 4.34
N LEU A 75 10.33 -5.79 4.48
CA LEU A 75 9.38 -5.17 5.39
C LEU A 75 9.85 -5.28 6.84
N ALA A 76 10.27 -6.48 7.27
CA ALA A 76 10.79 -6.70 8.61
C ALA A 76 12.02 -5.85 8.89
N ALA A 77 12.96 -5.78 7.93
CA ALA A 77 14.16 -4.95 8.05
C ALA A 77 13.82 -3.47 8.17
N ASN A 78 12.87 -2.98 7.38
CA ASN A 78 12.47 -1.57 7.43
C ASN A 78 11.77 -1.22 8.74
N LYS A 79 10.97 -2.13 9.29
CA LYS A 79 10.35 -1.95 10.61
C LYS A 79 11.40 -1.85 11.71
N GLN A 80 12.43 -2.67 11.68
CA GLN A 80 13.52 -2.62 12.66
C GLN A 80 14.32 -1.33 12.53
N ALA A 81 14.64 -0.91 11.31
CA ALA A 81 15.34 0.35 11.05
C ALA A 81 14.53 1.57 11.48
N SER A 82 13.21 1.42 11.57
CA SER A 82 12.29 2.49 11.99
C SER A 82 12.07 2.56 13.51
N ALA A 83 12.66 1.64 14.28
CA ALA A 83 12.47 1.56 15.72
C ALA A 83 12.95 2.77 16.53
N PRO A 84 14.01 3.53 16.14
CA PRO A 84 14.41 4.73 16.87
C PRO A 84 13.32 5.81 16.86
N PRO A 85 13.25 6.67 17.91
CA PRO A 85 12.31 7.78 17.93
C PRO A 85 12.40 8.66 16.69
N GLY A 86 11.26 9.09 16.18
CA GLY A 86 11.14 9.93 15.00
C GLY A 86 10.98 9.20 13.67
N ARG A 87 10.98 7.89 13.69
CA ARG A 87 10.68 7.08 12.50
C ARG A 87 9.31 6.44 12.66
N ASP A 88 8.37 6.88 11.85
CA ASP A 88 6.96 6.53 11.97
C ASP A 88 6.51 5.42 11.00
N PHE A 89 7.44 4.77 10.29
CA PHE A 89 7.08 3.76 9.29
C PHE A 89 6.21 2.64 9.88
N VAL A 90 6.54 2.14 11.07
CA VAL A 90 5.75 1.07 11.71
C VAL A 90 4.31 1.52 11.94
N LYS A 91 4.14 2.73 12.47
CA LYS A 91 2.83 3.34 12.70
C LYS A 91 2.06 3.51 11.38
N TYR A 92 2.72 3.99 10.34
CA TYR A 92 2.10 4.18 9.03
C TYR A 92 1.73 2.85 8.38
N TRP A 93 2.60 1.85 8.48
CA TRP A 93 2.28 0.52 7.98
C TRP A 93 1.07 -0.07 8.69
N ASP A 94 0.99 0.06 10.01
CA ASP A 94 -0.16 -0.41 10.78
C ASP A 94 -1.46 0.28 10.36
N THR A 95 -1.40 1.57 10.06
CA THR A 95 -2.56 2.32 9.54
C THR A 95 -2.96 1.80 8.17
N VAL A 96 -2.00 1.59 7.27
CA VAL A 96 -2.26 1.11 5.91
C VAL A 96 -2.84 -0.31 5.91
N GLN A 97 -2.35 -1.18 6.79
CA GLN A 97 -2.86 -2.56 6.88
C GLN A 97 -4.34 -2.67 7.25
N LYS A 98 -4.90 -1.65 7.87
CA LYS A 98 -6.33 -1.63 8.22
C LYS A 98 -7.24 -1.44 7.01
N TRP A 99 -6.70 -0.96 5.92
CA TRP A 99 -7.46 -0.77 4.69
C TRP A 99 -7.87 -2.12 4.10
N LYS A 100 -9.10 -2.19 3.61
CA LYS A 100 -9.65 -3.35 2.91
C LYS A 100 -10.44 -2.87 1.70
N VAL A 101 -10.54 -3.72 0.68
CA VAL A 101 -11.34 -3.41 -0.50
C VAL A 101 -12.81 -3.12 -0.16
N SER A 102 -13.33 -3.73 0.91
CA SER A 102 -14.68 -3.46 1.42
C SER A 102 -14.86 -2.08 2.04
N SER A 103 -13.77 -1.35 2.27
CA SER A 103 -13.81 0.00 2.85
C SER A 103 -14.66 0.97 2.04
N ARG A 104 -14.84 0.74 0.75
CA ARG A 104 -15.68 1.58 -0.12
C ARG A 104 -17.17 1.57 0.28
N TYR A 105 -17.59 0.57 1.07
CA TYR A 105 -18.95 0.43 1.57
C TYR A 105 -19.10 0.89 3.02
N GLU A 106 -18.04 1.37 3.63
CA GLU A 106 -18.00 1.78 5.02
C GLU A 106 -17.95 3.30 5.12
N SER A 107 -18.54 3.85 6.19
CA SER A 107 -18.40 5.27 6.50
C SER A 107 -17.00 5.53 7.05
N LYS A 108 -16.36 6.59 6.57
CA LYS A 108 -15.06 7.04 7.03
C LYS A 108 -15.11 8.51 7.40
N SER A 109 -14.45 8.87 8.51
CA SER A 109 -14.33 10.26 8.93
C SER A 109 -13.22 10.97 8.16
N GLU A 110 -13.20 12.30 8.28
CA GLU A 110 -12.09 13.12 7.79
C GLU A 110 -10.76 12.64 8.38
N ALA A 111 -10.73 12.37 9.70
CA ALA A 111 -9.52 11.89 10.37
C ALA A 111 -9.04 10.57 9.78
N ASP A 112 -9.94 9.61 9.54
CA ASP A 112 -9.60 8.32 8.94
C ASP A 112 -8.94 8.51 7.57
N ALA A 113 -9.52 9.34 6.73
CA ALA A 113 -9.02 9.58 5.38
C ALA A 113 -7.68 10.30 5.38
N ARG A 114 -7.52 11.33 6.22
CA ARG A 114 -6.27 12.08 6.33
C ARG A 114 -5.15 11.24 6.93
N ASP A 115 -5.44 10.44 7.93
CA ASP A 115 -4.46 9.55 8.56
C ASP A 115 -3.94 8.50 7.57
N LEU A 116 -4.83 7.91 6.77
CA LEU A 116 -4.40 6.97 5.74
C LEU A 116 -3.57 7.66 4.66
N TYR A 117 -4.02 8.79 4.16
CA TYR A 117 -3.28 9.55 3.14
C TYR A 117 -1.87 9.90 3.64
N GLU A 118 -1.76 10.41 4.85
CA GLU A 118 -0.47 10.74 5.47
C GLU A 118 0.42 9.51 5.64
N ALA A 119 -0.14 8.40 6.11
CA ALA A 119 0.59 7.15 6.27
C ALA A 119 1.17 6.63 4.95
N ILE A 120 0.51 6.90 3.84
CA ILE A 120 0.95 6.49 2.51
C ILE A 120 1.99 7.47 1.94
N THR A 121 1.74 8.77 2.06
CA THR A 121 2.47 9.80 1.31
C THR A 121 3.54 10.53 2.11
N ASN A 122 3.61 10.32 3.44
CA ASN A 122 4.60 11.02 4.26
C ASN A 122 6.01 10.87 3.71
N ASP A 123 6.76 11.96 3.74
CA ASP A 123 8.18 11.97 3.43
C ASP A 123 8.95 12.29 4.72
N PRO A 124 9.85 11.44 5.19
CA PRO A 124 10.47 10.28 4.50
C PRO A 124 9.91 8.91 4.91
N ASN A 125 8.88 8.81 5.73
CA ASN A 125 8.49 7.56 6.41
C ASN A 125 7.22 6.90 5.84
N GLY A 126 6.60 7.47 4.80
CA GLY A 126 5.39 6.93 4.21
C GLY A 126 5.60 5.59 3.51
N VAL A 127 4.54 4.80 3.50
CA VAL A 127 4.58 3.45 2.92
C VAL A 127 4.90 3.46 1.43
N LEU A 128 4.40 4.45 0.70
CA LEU A 128 4.61 4.53 -0.76
C LEU A 128 6.08 4.77 -1.11
N LEU A 129 6.80 5.61 -0.35
CA LEU A 129 8.23 5.83 -0.56
C LEU A 129 9.03 4.54 -0.38
N TRP A 130 8.65 3.71 0.60
CA TRP A 130 9.27 2.41 0.78
C TRP A 130 8.97 1.46 -0.39
N ILE A 131 7.72 1.37 -0.81
CA ILE A 131 7.29 0.49 -1.91
C ILE A 131 8.01 0.86 -3.22
N ARG A 132 8.21 2.14 -3.49
CA ARG A 132 8.89 2.62 -4.71
C ARG A 132 10.28 2.04 -4.92
N ASN A 133 10.95 1.59 -3.87
CA ASN A 133 12.26 0.96 -4.00
C ASN A 133 12.21 -0.38 -4.73
N PHE A 134 11.02 -0.96 -4.89
CA PHE A 134 10.86 -2.34 -5.37
C PHE A 134 9.97 -2.48 -6.62
N TRP A 135 9.40 -1.41 -7.11
CA TRP A 135 8.55 -1.51 -8.31
C TRP A 135 9.27 -1.20 -9.62
#